data_03559e305dd21a044345db54f7b6ed45
#
_entry.id   03559e305dd21a044345db54f7b6ed45
#
_cell.length_a   1.000
_cell.length_b   1.000
_cell.length_c   1.000
_cell.angle_alpha   90.00
_cell.angle_beta   90.00
_cell.angle_gamma   90.00
#
_symmetry.space_group_name_H-M   'P 1'
#
loop_
_entity.id
_entity.type
_entity.pdbx_description
1 polymer ?
#
loop_
_entity_poly.entity_id
_entity_poly.type
_entity_poly.pdbx_seq_one_letter_code
_entity_poly.pdbx_strand_id
1 'polypeptide(L)'
;MSIAWVIGAGGVLGSALCRALQGQGRVLFEPQRRFNWLVPALLGEQFALSVTEFARLAASADRWEIYWAAGVGTMGSLPEQLNTETHALRALLQSIAREPALNETPSALAFASSAGAIYAGSRDYVITEHSESAPTTEYARVKLLQEGMIRKFAATGTDSKVLIARLSTLYGLGQSRGKPQGLISHIARSILKNLPVKIYVPLDTIRDYIAADDAASSMVAGISAASDEQPIRTTIIASENPVTIAEIIATFKRVTRRMPRIVMATDSLSTHYPRRVFFKSVASENATRPRKTSLLVGIAGIMAGERISHMRGWRVQGE
;
A
#
# COMPACT_ATOMS: atom_id res chain seq x y z
N MET A 1 -25.01 7.42 5.36
CA MET A 1 -24.33 6.47 4.44
C MET A 1 -22.99 7.08 4.02
N SER A 2 -21.87 6.34 4.13
CA SER A 2 -20.56 6.90 3.76
C SER A 2 -20.15 6.45 2.36
N ILE A 3 -19.60 7.39 1.57
CA ILE A 3 -19.05 7.13 0.24
C ILE A 3 -17.52 7.12 0.29
N ALA A 4 -16.89 6.20 -0.42
CA ALA A 4 -15.43 6.07 -0.45
C ALA A 4 -14.90 5.98 -1.88
N TRP A 5 -13.76 6.64 -2.12
CA TRP A 5 -13.02 6.58 -3.37
C TRP A 5 -11.62 6.00 -3.13
N VAL A 6 -11.31 4.88 -3.79
CA VAL A 6 -10.00 4.24 -3.72
C VAL A 6 -9.22 4.55 -5.01
N ILE A 7 -8.21 5.40 -4.89
CA ILE A 7 -7.33 5.73 -6.01
C ILE A 7 -6.22 4.69 -6.08
N GLY A 8 -6.14 3.97 -7.20
CA GLY A 8 -5.29 2.78 -7.32
C GLY A 8 -6.03 1.47 -6.98
N ALA A 9 -7.36 1.42 -7.11
CA ALA A 9 -8.21 0.27 -6.80
C ALA A 9 -7.77 -1.05 -7.46
N GLY A 10 -7.12 -1.01 -8.63
CA GLY A 10 -6.59 -2.20 -9.32
C GLY A 10 -5.28 -2.76 -8.74
N GLY A 11 -4.65 -2.08 -7.79
CA GLY A 11 -3.42 -2.54 -7.11
C GLY A 11 -3.69 -3.53 -5.98
N VAL A 12 -2.62 -4.12 -5.42
CA VAL A 12 -2.69 -5.06 -4.29
C VAL A 12 -3.41 -4.44 -3.10
N LEU A 13 -2.97 -3.26 -2.66
CA LEU A 13 -3.57 -2.55 -1.54
C LEU A 13 -4.96 -2.00 -1.92
N GLY A 14 -5.08 -1.40 -3.11
CA GLY A 14 -6.34 -0.79 -3.54
C GLY A 14 -7.49 -1.78 -3.64
N SER A 15 -7.26 -2.96 -4.20
CA SER A 15 -8.28 -4.02 -4.25
C SER A 15 -8.67 -4.55 -2.87
N ALA A 16 -7.71 -4.62 -1.94
CA ALA A 16 -7.97 -4.99 -0.56
C ALA A 16 -8.79 -3.90 0.18
N LEU A 17 -8.48 -2.61 -0.06
CA LEU A 17 -9.27 -1.50 0.46
C LEU A 17 -10.72 -1.54 -0.05
N CYS A 18 -10.93 -1.78 -1.35
CA CYS A 18 -12.27 -1.91 -1.90
C CYS A 18 -13.06 -3.01 -1.17
N ARG A 19 -12.47 -4.18 -0.98
CA ARG A 19 -13.13 -5.28 -0.22
C ARG A 19 -13.42 -4.89 1.22
N ALA A 20 -12.47 -4.29 1.92
CA ALA A 20 -12.62 -3.89 3.32
C ALA A 20 -13.74 -2.84 3.49
N LEU A 21 -13.80 -1.85 2.60
CA LEU A 21 -14.81 -0.79 2.61
C LEU A 21 -16.20 -1.31 2.30
N GLN A 22 -16.33 -2.15 1.26
CA GLN A 22 -17.60 -2.80 0.93
C GLN A 22 -18.11 -3.70 2.07
N GLY A 23 -17.21 -4.47 2.69
CA GLY A 23 -17.52 -5.30 3.86
C GLY A 23 -18.01 -4.51 5.08
N GLN A 24 -17.73 -3.21 5.13
CA GLN A 24 -18.21 -2.28 6.16
C GLN A 24 -19.42 -1.41 5.69
N GLY A 25 -20.00 -1.71 4.54
CA GLY A 25 -21.19 -1.03 4.02
C GLY A 25 -20.91 0.35 3.41
N ARG A 26 -19.64 0.70 3.06
CA ARG A 26 -19.34 1.91 2.30
C ARG A 26 -19.75 1.73 0.83
N VAL A 27 -20.31 2.77 0.26
CA VAL A 27 -20.52 2.86 -1.19
C VAL A 27 -19.22 3.26 -1.86
N LEU A 28 -18.77 2.49 -2.84
CA LEU A 28 -17.56 2.82 -3.59
C LEU A 28 -17.90 3.71 -4.78
N PHE A 29 -17.16 4.81 -4.90
CA PHE A 29 -17.15 5.62 -6.11
C PHE A 29 -16.15 5.01 -7.12
N GLU A 30 -16.63 4.78 -8.33
CA GLU A 30 -15.82 4.34 -9.46
C GLU A 30 -15.87 5.41 -10.55
N PRO A 31 -14.72 6.03 -10.90
CA PRO A 31 -14.66 6.99 -11.99
C PRO A 31 -15.12 6.38 -13.31
N GLN A 32 -15.91 7.13 -14.10
CA GLN A 32 -16.41 6.66 -15.40
C GLN A 32 -15.30 6.35 -16.40
N ARG A 33 -14.13 6.98 -16.26
CA ARG A 33 -12.98 6.82 -17.16
C ARG A 33 -11.76 6.32 -16.42
N ARG A 34 -10.96 5.48 -17.08
CA ARG A 34 -9.64 5.08 -16.57
C ARG A 34 -8.68 6.26 -16.66
N PHE A 35 -7.87 6.45 -15.61
CA PHE A 35 -6.85 7.48 -15.56
C PHE A 35 -5.67 7.17 -16.47
N ASN A 36 -5.21 8.20 -17.21
CA ASN A 36 -3.97 8.15 -17.96
C ASN A 36 -2.81 8.63 -17.07
N TRP A 37 -2.17 7.71 -16.39
CA TRP A 37 -1.07 8.00 -15.45
C TRP A 37 0.20 8.52 -16.12
N LEU A 38 0.34 8.37 -17.43
CA LEU A 38 1.55 8.73 -18.19
C LEU A 38 1.56 10.17 -18.70
N VAL A 39 0.39 10.81 -18.78
CA VAL A 39 0.23 12.16 -19.31
C VAL A 39 -0.28 13.09 -18.21
N PRO A 40 0.60 13.86 -17.52
CA PRO A 40 0.23 14.64 -16.34
C PRO A 40 -0.91 15.65 -16.57
N ALA A 41 -0.92 16.35 -17.71
CA ALA A 41 -1.97 17.32 -18.04
C ALA A 41 -3.35 16.64 -18.15
N LEU A 42 -3.44 15.55 -18.90
CA LEU A 42 -4.68 14.78 -19.06
C LEU A 42 -5.13 14.16 -17.73
N LEU A 43 -4.19 13.68 -16.93
CA LEU A 43 -4.49 13.16 -15.61
C LEU A 43 -5.10 14.22 -14.68
N GLY A 44 -4.59 15.46 -14.73
CA GLY A 44 -5.14 16.59 -13.98
C GLY A 44 -6.58 16.89 -14.35
N GLU A 45 -6.90 16.95 -15.65
CA GLU A 45 -8.27 17.13 -16.15
C GLU A 45 -9.18 15.97 -15.73
N GLN A 46 -8.71 14.73 -15.83
CA GLN A 46 -9.46 13.56 -15.40
C GLN A 46 -9.75 13.56 -13.90
N PHE A 47 -8.80 13.99 -13.07
CA PHE A 47 -9.05 14.16 -11.63
C PHE A 47 -10.07 15.27 -11.36
N ALA A 48 -9.98 16.40 -12.03
CA ALA A 48 -10.94 17.49 -11.84
C ALA A 48 -12.38 17.02 -12.15
N LEU A 49 -12.59 16.35 -13.28
CA LEU A 49 -13.90 15.80 -13.64
C LEU A 49 -14.38 14.74 -12.63
N SER A 50 -13.51 13.82 -12.24
CA SER A 50 -13.88 12.77 -11.30
C SER A 50 -14.16 13.31 -9.89
N VAL A 51 -13.46 14.37 -9.46
CA VAL A 51 -13.73 15.05 -8.19
C VAL A 51 -15.12 15.71 -8.22
N THR A 52 -15.49 16.37 -9.31
CA THR A 52 -16.85 16.95 -9.46
C THR A 52 -17.93 15.85 -9.47
N GLU A 53 -17.70 14.71 -10.13
CA GLU A 53 -18.62 13.57 -10.07
C GLU A 53 -18.74 12.99 -8.66
N PHE A 54 -17.60 12.83 -7.97
CA PHE A 54 -17.54 12.36 -6.60
C PHE A 54 -18.25 13.30 -5.62
N ALA A 55 -18.08 14.62 -5.77
CA ALA A 55 -18.70 15.64 -4.95
C ALA A 55 -20.23 15.58 -5.02
N ARG A 56 -20.79 15.34 -6.21
CA ARG A 56 -22.25 15.21 -6.36
C ARG A 56 -22.81 14.04 -5.54
N LEU A 57 -22.08 12.93 -5.45
CA LEU A 57 -22.48 11.78 -4.64
C LEU A 57 -22.20 12.02 -3.15
N ALA A 58 -21.10 12.72 -2.83
CA ALA A 58 -20.72 13.06 -1.47
C ALA A 58 -21.73 14.03 -0.82
N ALA A 59 -22.37 14.92 -1.58
CA ALA A 59 -23.37 15.86 -1.08
C ALA A 59 -24.61 15.19 -0.45
N SER A 60 -24.89 13.93 -0.81
CA SER A 60 -25.98 13.14 -0.23
C SER A 60 -25.50 12.12 0.82
N ALA A 61 -24.22 12.11 1.15
CA ALA A 61 -23.62 11.21 2.12
C ALA A 61 -23.37 11.90 3.46
N ASP A 62 -23.38 11.14 4.55
CA ASP A 62 -23.03 11.65 5.88
C ASP A 62 -21.54 11.98 6.00
N ARG A 63 -20.72 11.33 5.15
CA ARG A 63 -19.27 11.46 5.12
C ARG A 63 -18.71 10.95 3.80
N TRP A 64 -17.63 11.58 3.31
CA TRP A 64 -16.82 11.03 2.23
C TRP A 64 -15.40 10.63 2.68
N GLU A 65 -14.85 9.64 2.02
CA GLU A 65 -13.52 9.10 2.33
C GLU A 65 -12.72 8.90 1.03
N ILE A 66 -11.46 9.34 0.99
CA ILE A 66 -10.54 9.08 -0.11
C ILE A 66 -9.34 8.28 0.40
N TYR A 67 -9.03 7.18 -0.30
CA TYR A 67 -7.90 6.31 0.00
C TYR A 67 -6.90 6.36 -1.16
N TRP A 68 -5.75 6.97 -0.93
CA TRP A 68 -4.67 6.97 -1.90
C TRP A 68 -3.82 5.70 -1.77
N ALA A 69 -4.06 4.72 -2.64
CA ALA A 69 -3.31 3.48 -2.78
C ALA A 69 -2.57 3.38 -4.12
N ALA A 70 -2.58 4.46 -4.91
CA ALA A 70 -1.85 4.53 -6.17
C ALA A 70 -0.36 4.74 -5.93
N GLY A 71 0.44 4.07 -6.74
CA GLY A 71 1.88 4.16 -6.75
C GLY A 71 2.51 2.94 -7.41
N VAL A 72 3.53 3.19 -8.22
CA VAL A 72 4.32 2.14 -8.87
C VAL A 72 5.77 2.19 -8.42
N GLY A 73 6.14 3.22 -7.67
CA GLY A 73 7.49 3.45 -7.15
C GLY A 73 7.94 2.38 -6.18
N THR A 74 9.22 2.08 -6.24
CA THR A 74 9.94 1.16 -5.37
C THR A 74 11.27 1.79 -4.98
N MET A 75 12.01 1.18 -4.08
CA MET A 75 13.34 1.65 -3.68
C MET A 75 14.34 1.73 -4.85
N GLY A 76 14.10 1.02 -5.95
CA GLY A 76 14.90 1.09 -7.19
C GLY A 76 14.26 1.88 -8.33
N SER A 77 13.21 2.66 -8.09
CA SER A 77 12.57 3.44 -9.14
C SER A 77 13.38 4.66 -9.54
N LEU A 78 13.30 4.99 -10.84
CA LEU A 78 13.92 6.19 -11.39
C LEU A 78 13.18 7.47 -10.93
N PRO A 79 13.88 8.62 -10.81
CA PRO A 79 13.29 9.89 -10.39
C PRO A 79 12.06 10.31 -11.21
N GLU A 80 12.07 10.07 -12.52
CA GLU A 80 10.97 10.43 -13.42
C GLU A 80 9.67 9.72 -13.07
N GLN A 81 9.74 8.42 -12.74
CA GLN A 81 8.57 7.64 -12.31
C GLN A 81 8.00 8.17 -10.98
N LEU A 82 8.87 8.55 -10.06
CA LEU A 82 8.51 9.10 -8.75
C LEU A 82 7.89 10.51 -8.88
N ASN A 83 8.39 11.32 -9.82
CA ASN A 83 7.83 12.62 -10.12
C ASN A 83 6.40 12.51 -10.67
N THR A 84 6.12 11.52 -11.51
CA THR A 84 4.78 11.25 -12.03
C THR A 84 3.79 10.97 -10.89
N GLU A 85 4.17 10.15 -9.91
CA GLU A 85 3.33 9.88 -8.73
C GLU A 85 3.05 11.15 -7.92
N THR A 86 4.09 11.98 -7.73
CA THR A 86 3.96 13.22 -6.97
C THR A 86 3.08 14.24 -7.66
N HIS A 87 3.18 14.36 -8.99
CA HIS A 87 2.30 15.20 -9.80
C HIS A 87 0.84 14.72 -9.73
N ALA A 88 0.61 13.42 -9.81
CA ALA A 88 -0.72 12.83 -9.69
C ALA A 88 -1.37 13.16 -8.34
N LEU A 89 -0.64 12.97 -7.23
CA LEU A 89 -1.13 13.31 -5.91
C LEU A 89 -1.45 14.80 -5.79
N ARG A 90 -0.55 15.67 -6.28
CA ARG A 90 -0.76 17.13 -6.28
C ARG A 90 -2.02 17.52 -7.05
N ALA A 91 -2.22 16.97 -8.25
CA ALA A 91 -3.38 17.24 -9.10
C ALA A 91 -4.69 16.87 -8.39
N LEU A 92 -4.73 15.70 -7.74
CA LEU A 92 -5.89 15.29 -6.95
C LEU A 92 -6.17 16.27 -5.80
N LEU A 93 -5.17 16.58 -4.97
CA LEU A 93 -5.34 17.46 -3.81
C LEU A 93 -5.79 18.86 -4.23
N GLN A 94 -5.26 19.38 -5.34
CA GLN A 94 -5.69 20.66 -5.91
C GLN A 94 -7.13 20.61 -6.42
N SER A 95 -7.56 19.51 -7.03
CA SER A 95 -8.94 19.34 -7.51
C SER A 95 -9.92 19.29 -6.35
N ILE A 96 -9.59 18.56 -5.27
CA ILE A 96 -10.41 18.50 -4.05
C ILE A 96 -10.52 19.89 -3.42
N ALA A 97 -9.41 20.62 -3.26
CA ALA A 97 -9.39 21.95 -2.65
C ALA A 97 -10.21 22.99 -3.43
N ARG A 98 -10.39 22.80 -4.74
CA ARG A 98 -11.18 23.67 -5.63
C ARG A 98 -12.67 23.32 -5.71
N GLU A 99 -13.08 22.21 -5.08
CA GLU A 99 -14.47 21.74 -5.11
C GLU A 99 -15.20 22.12 -3.81
N PRO A 100 -15.97 23.22 -3.79
CA PRO A 100 -16.57 23.71 -2.56
C PRO A 100 -17.53 22.72 -1.90
N ALA A 101 -18.25 21.92 -2.70
CA ALA A 101 -19.21 20.96 -2.19
C ALA A 101 -18.58 19.87 -1.30
N LEU A 102 -17.27 19.60 -1.46
CA LEU A 102 -16.55 18.65 -0.60
C LEU A 102 -16.18 19.25 0.77
N ASN A 103 -16.17 20.58 0.92
CA ASN A 103 -15.83 21.24 2.17
C ASN A 103 -16.98 21.28 3.18
N GLU A 104 -18.22 21.04 2.71
CA GLU A 104 -19.43 21.11 3.53
C GLU A 104 -19.76 19.76 4.20
N THR A 105 -19.12 18.69 3.78
CA THR A 105 -19.39 17.33 4.28
C THR A 105 -18.17 16.80 5.05
N PRO A 106 -18.37 16.17 6.23
CA PRO A 106 -17.29 15.55 6.98
C PRO A 106 -16.46 14.61 6.11
N SER A 107 -15.14 14.70 6.24
CA SER A 107 -14.25 14.05 5.29
C SER A 107 -13.12 13.26 5.92
N ALA A 108 -12.53 12.36 5.15
CA ALA A 108 -11.30 11.69 5.54
C ALA A 108 -10.42 11.35 4.34
N LEU A 109 -9.11 11.43 4.56
CA LEU A 109 -8.09 11.09 3.59
C LEU A 109 -7.08 10.10 4.18
N ALA A 110 -6.94 8.92 3.58
CA ALA A 110 -5.89 7.97 3.92
C ALA A 110 -4.82 7.92 2.81
N PHE A 111 -3.58 8.12 3.20
CA PHE A 111 -2.44 8.08 2.29
C PHE A 111 -1.55 6.87 2.59
N ALA A 112 -1.33 6.00 1.60
CA ALA A 112 -0.39 4.89 1.68
C ALA A 112 1.05 5.38 1.50
N SER A 113 1.76 5.46 2.61
CA SER A 113 3.20 5.73 2.70
C SER A 113 3.98 4.42 2.93
N SER A 114 5.28 4.49 3.19
CA SER A 114 6.15 3.32 3.30
C SER A 114 7.07 3.39 4.53
N ALA A 115 6.80 2.57 5.54
CA ALA A 115 7.69 2.44 6.68
C ALA A 115 9.06 1.87 6.26
N GLY A 116 9.05 0.80 5.45
CA GLY A 116 10.27 0.13 5.02
C GLY A 116 11.26 1.02 4.26
N ALA A 117 10.77 2.06 3.57
CA ALA A 117 11.62 3.01 2.87
C ALA A 117 12.04 4.18 3.77
N ILE A 118 11.08 4.80 4.47
CA ILE A 118 11.30 6.01 5.28
C ILE A 118 12.27 5.75 6.42
N TYR A 119 12.23 4.57 7.01
CA TYR A 119 13.09 4.17 8.13
C TYR A 119 14.27 3.29 7.71
N ALA A 120 14.60 3.21 6.41
CA ALA A 120 15.65 2.29 5.92
C ALA A 120 17.04 2.55 6.53
N GLY A 121 17.35 3.78 6.89
CA GLY A 121 18.61 4.18 7.54
C GLY A 121 18.53 4.30 9.05
N SER A 122 17.40 3.95 9.69
CA SER A 122 17.24 4.04 11.14
C SER A 122 18.21 3.10 11.85
N ARG A 123 18.72 3.58 12.99
CA ARG A 123 19.57 2.81 13.91
C ARG A 123 18.77 2.16 15.04
N ASP A 124 17.48 2.45 15.12
CA ASP A 124 16.61 1.89 16.16
C ASP A 124 16.44 0.38 15.96
N TYR A 125 16.57 -0.37 17.05
CA TYR A 125 16.33 -1.81 17.02
C TYR A 125 14.84 -2.13 16.77
N VAL A 126 13.95 -1.36 17.38
CA VAL A 126 12.50 -1.39 17.17
C VAL A 126 12.07 -0.02 16.67
N ILE A 127 11.51 0.01 15.48
CA ILE A 127 11.05 1.23 14.83
C ILE A 127 9.58 1.47 15.19
N THR A 128 9.31 2.67 15.71
CA THR A 128 7.97 3.15 16.09
C THR A 128 7.66 4.45 15.36
N GLU A 129 6.47 5.01 15.56
CA GLU A 129 6.10 6.34 15.05
C GLU A 129 6.97 7.46 15.63
N HIS A 130 7.62 7.24 16.77
CA HIS A 130 8.54 8.18 17.42
C HIS A 130 9.97 8.11 16.84
N SER A 131 10.28 7.04 16.09
CA SER A 131 11.59 6.90 15.45
C SER A 131 11.82 7.99 14.41
N GLU A 132 13.04 8.49 14.34
CA GLU A 132 13.44 9.50 13.35
C GLU A 132 13.41 8.90 11.93
N SER A 133 12.85 9.66 10.99
CA SER A 133 12.86 9.29 9.57
C SER A 133 14.29 9.35 9.01
N ALA A 134 14.76 8.25 8.44
CA ALA A 134 16.11 8.10 7.90
C ALA A 134 16.07 7.56 6.45
N PRO A 135 15.63 8.37 5.47
CA PRO A 135 15.50 7.94 4.08
C PRO A 135 16.86 7.73 3.42
N THR A 136 17.09 6.55 2.86
CA THR A 136 18.34 6.21 2.14
C THR A 136 18.19 6.24 0.62
N THR A 137 16.96 6.30 0.09
CA THR A 137 16.67 6.27 -1.34
C THR A 137 15.82 7.47 -1.77
N GLU A 138 15.83 7.76 -3.08
CA GLU A 138 14.97 8.80 -3.66
C GLU A 138 13.49 8.49 -3.44
N TYR A 139 13.09 7.24 -3.58
CA TYR A 139 11.73 6.81 -3.27
C TYR A 139 11.30 7.17 -1.84
N ALA A 140 12.17 6.98 -0.86
CA ALA A 140 11.89 7.33 0.52
C ALA A 140 11.72 8.84 0.73
N ARG A 141 12.59 9.66 0.08
CA ARG A 141 12.48 11.13 0.12
C ARG A 141 11.19 11.63 -0.52
N VAL A 142 10.82 11.03 -1.66
CA VAL A 142 9.56 11.36 -2.34
C VAL A 142 8.35 10.97 -1.50
N LYS A 143 8.37 9.84 -0.79
CA LYS A 143 7.29 9.49 0.15
C LYS A 143 7.15 10.53 1.28
N LEU A 144 8.26 11.01 1.86
CA LEU A 144 8.22 12.07 2.86
C LEU A 144 7.70 13.40 2.27
N LEU A 145 8.09 13.75 1.04
CA LEU A 145 7.55 14.91 0.33
C LEU A 145 6.03 14.79 0.16
N GLN A 146 5.54 13.63 -0.26
CA GLN A 146 4.11 13.34 -0.41
C GLN A 146 3.37 13.42 0.94
N GLU A 147 3.95 12.89 2.04
CA GLU A 147 3.40 13.08 3.39
C GLU A 147 3.30 14.57 3.76
N GLY A 148 4.31 15.37 3.41
CA GLY A 148 4.31 16.82 3.60
C GLY A 148 3.19 17.52 2.81
N MET A 149 2.91 17.08 1.59
CA MET A 149 1.79 17.60 0.78
C MET A 149 0.43 17.28 1.42
N ILE A 150 0.25 16.06 1.93
CA ILE A 150 -0.96 15.64 2.65
C ILE A 150 -1.17 16.49 3.92
N ARG A 151 -0.12 16.72 4.70
CA ARG A 151 -0.19 17.58 5.91
C ARG A 151 -0.56 19.02 5.58
N LYS A 152 0.03 19.59 4.51
CA LYS A 152 -0.30 20.93 4.04
C LYS A 152 -1.77 21.02 3.60
N PHE A 153 -2.25 20.03 2.86
CA PHE A 153 -3.64 19.96 2.46
C PHE A 153 -4.59 19.94 3.67
N ALA A 154 -4.30 19.10 4.67
CA ALA A 154 -5.11 19.04 5.89
C ALA A 154 -5.12 20.35 6.69
N ALA A 155 -4.03 21.14 6.61
CA ALA A 155 -3.93 22.44 7.29
C ALA A 155 -4.70 23.59 6.59
N THR A 156 -5.23 23.38 5.38
CA THR A 156 -5.94 24.43 4.62
C THR A 156 -7.40 24.63 5.01
N GLY A 157 -7.85 24.07 6.14
CA GLY A 157 -9.15 24.41 6.75
C GLY A 157 -10.31 23.50 6.39
N THR A 158 -10.06 22.36 5.76
CA THR A 158 -11.06 21.29 5.66
C THR A 158 -11.12 20.54 6.99
N ASP A 159 -12.30 20.30 7.54
CA ASP A 159 -12.51 19.45 8.73
C ASP A 159 -12.26 17.97 8.38
N SER A 160 -11.07 17.72 7.80
CA SER A 160 -10.68 16.44 7.23
C SER A 160 -9.83 15.63 8.19
N LYS A 161 -10.29 14.44 8.51
CA LYS A 161 -9.46 13.44 9.23
C LYS A 161 -8.45 12.83 8.28
N VAL A 162 -7.18 12.85 8.64
CA VAL A 162 -6.09 12.39 7.77
C VAL A 162 -5.32 11.26 8.42
N LEU A 163 -5.16 10.16 7.71
CA LEU A 163 -4.28 9.05 8.06
C LEU A 163 -3.10 8.96 7.10
N ILE A 164 -1.90 9.15 7.60
CA ILE A 164 -0.66 8.79 6.91
C ILE A 164 -0.26 7.38 7.35
N ALA A 165 -0.53 6.40 6.50
CA ALA A 165 -0.28 4.99 6.78
C ALA A 165 1.12 4.60 6.27
N ARG A 166 2.11 4.50 7.16
CA ARG A 166 3.45 3.99 6.85
C ARG A 166 3.42 2.46 6.87
N LEU A 167 3.31 1.87 5.68
CA LEU A 167 3.13 0.43 5.52
C LEU A 167 4.46 -0.31 5.57
N SER A 168 4.49 -1.50 6.18
CA SER A 168 5.57 -2.46 6.04
C SER A 168 5.53 -3.15 4.67
N THR A 169 6.25 -4.26 4.47
CA THR A 169 6.26 -4.93 3.16
C THR A 169 4.93 -5.61 2.88
N LEU A 170 4.16 -5.05 1.95
CA LEU A 170 2.87 -5.60 1.54
C LEU A 170 3.05 -6.87 0.70
N TYR A 171 2.18 -7.85 0.96
CA TYR A 171 1.96 -8.96 0.04
C TYR A 171 0.45 -9.25 -0.10
N GLY A 172 0.05 -9.75 -1.27
CA GLY A 172 -1.37 -9.99 -1.54
C GLY A 172 -1.61 -10.47 -2.97
N LEU A 173 -2.85 -10.82 -3.26
CA LEU A 173 -3.32 -11.13 -4.61
C LEU A 173 -3.45 -9.82 -5.42
N GLY A 174 -3.36 -9.91 -6.76
CA GLY A 174 -3.55 -8.76 -7.64
C GLY A 174 -2.25 -8.04 -8.03
N GLN A 175 -1.07 -8.57 -7.67
CA GLN A 175 0.18 -8.04 -8.22
C GLN A 175 0.22 -8.25 -9.73
N SER A 176 0.35 -7.17 -10.49
CA SER A 176 0.36 -7.22 -11.97
C SER A 176 1.47 -8.16 -12.48
N ARG A 177 1.14 -8.97 -13.50
CA ARG A 177 2.04 -10.00 -14.06
C ARG A 177 3.35 -9.47 -14.63
N GLY A 178 3.46 -8.18 -14.89
CA GLY A 178 4.64 -7.54 -15.51
C GLY A 178 5.66 -6.94 -14.53
N LYS A 179 5.37 -6.89 -13.22
CA LYS A 179 6.28 -6.27 -12.26
C LYS A 179 6.90 -7.33 -11.35
N PRO A 180 8.24 -7.38 -11.19
CA PRO A 180 8.93 -8.30 -10.29
C PRO A 180 8.81 -7.85 -8.82
N GLN A 181 7.63 -7.39 -8.39
CA GLN A 181 7.41 -6.88 -7.05
C GLN A 181 6.83 -7.95 -6.13
N GLY A 182 7.38 -8.01 -4.93
CA GLY A 182 6.93 -8.88 -3.85
C GLY A 182 7.55 -10.28 -3.90
N LEU A 183 8.51 -10.51 -3.01
CA LEU A 183 9.22 -11.78 -2.89
C LEU A 183 8.23 -12.97 -2.78
N ILE A 184 7.19 -12.84 -1.95
CA ILE A 184 6.22 -13.90 -1.70
C ILE A 184 5.49 -14.31 -2.99
N SER A 185 4.96 -13.36 -3.75
CA SER A 185 4.29 -13.65 -5.03
C SER A 185 5.26 -14.14 -6.10
N HIS A 186 6.52 -13.65 -6.08
CA HIS A 186 7.55 -14.14 -7.00
C HIS A 186 7.89 -15.61 -6.73
N ILE A 187 8.09 -16.00 -5.46
CA ILE A 187 8.33 -17.40 -5.08
C ILE A 187 7.14 -18.28 -5.48
N ALA A 188 5.90 -17.85 -5.20
CA ALA A 188 4.69 -18.60 -5.54
C ALA A 188 4.61 -18.90 -7.05
N ARG A 189 4.80 -17.89 -7.89
CA ARG A 189 4.78 -18.03 -9.36
C ARG A 189 5.92 -18.90 -9.87
N SER A 190 7.11 -18.76 -9.29
CA SER A 190 8.27 -19.57 -9.68
C SER A 190 8.06 -21.04 -9.36
N ILE A 191 7.49 -21.38 -8.20
CA ILE A 191 7.14 -22.75 -7.84
C ILE A 191 6.13 -23.34 -8.84
N LEU A 192 5.08 -22.59 -9.19
CA LEU A 192 4.05 -23.06 -10.14
C LEU A 192 4.60 -23.29 -11.54
N LYS A 193 5.55 -22.46 -11.96
CA LYS A 193 6.21 -22.56 -13.28
C LYS A 193 7.46 -23.46 -13.28
N ASN A 194 7.82 -24.05 -12.13
CA ASN A 194 9.06 -24.80 -11.94
C ASN A 194 10.32 -24.01 -12.33
N LEU A 195 10.34 -22.69 -12.06
CA LEU A 195 11.45 -21.79 -12.36
C LEU A 195 12.29 -21.52 -11.10
N PRO A 196 13.59 -21.20 -11.24
CA PRO A 196 14.41 -20.76 -10.11
C PRO A 196 13.98 -19.39 -9.61
N VAL A 197 14.09 -19.19 -8.29
CA VAL A 197 13.86 -17.92 -7.61
C VAL A 197 15.20 -17.27 -7.34
N LYS A 198 15.45 -16.11 -7.94
CA LYS A 198 16.62 -15.28 -7.63
C LYS A 198 16.38 -14.49 -6.35
N ILE A 199 17.29 -14.60 -5.39
CA ILE A 199 17.28 -13.87 -4.12
C ILE A 199 18.54 -13.02 -4.07
N TYR A 200 18.37 -11.73 -3.86
CA TYR A 200 19.43 -10.71 -3.92
C TYR A 200 19.89 -10.20 -2.54
N VAL A 201 19.34 -10.76 -1.48
CA VAL A 201 19.71 -10.44 -0.09
C VAL A 201 20.05 -11.70 0.68
N PRO A 202 20.87 -11.63 1.73
CA PRO A 202 21.16 -12.78 2.58
C PRO A 202 19.88 -13.42 3.15
N LEU A 203 19.89 -14.74 3.31
CA LEU A 203 18.72 -15.49 3.79
C LEU A 203 18.34 -15.17 5.24
N ASP A 204 19.27 -14.65 6.03
CA ASP A 204 19.07 -14.15 7.39
C ASP A 204 18.55 -12.70 7.44
N THR A 205 18.30 -12.06 6.29
CA THR A 205 17.69 -10.75 6.21
C THR A 205 16.28 -10.77 6.80
N ILE A 206 16.02 -9.89 7.77
CA ILE A 206 14.76 -9.82 8.50
C ILE A 206 13.89 -8.70 7.94
N ARG A 207 12.61 -9.00 7.68
CA ARG A 207 11.59 -8.06 7.19
C ARG A 207 10.27 -8.30 7.88
N ASP A 208 9.48 -7.24 7.97
CA ASP A 208 8.07 -7.35 8.32
C ASP A 208 7.23 -7.44 7.04
N TYR A 209 6.39 -8.47 6.96
CA TYR A 209 5.47 -8.70 5.84
C TYR A 209 4.03 -8.67 6.33
N ILE A 210 3.23 -7.76 5.78
CA ILE A 210 1.81 -7.64 6.11
C ILE A 210 0.93 -8.02 4.93
N ALA A 211 -0.12 -8.81 5.19
CA ALA A 211 -1.13 -9.12 4.19
C ALA A 211 -1.90 -7.84 3.79
N ALA A 212 -2.18 -7.68 2.50
CA ALA A 212 -2.86 -6.50 2.00
C ALA A 212 -4.26 -6.28 2.62
N ASP A 213 -4.97 -7.37 2.90
CA ASP A 213 -6.29 -7.30 3.56
C ASP A 213 -6.17 -6.81 5.02
N ASP A 214 -5.11 -7.21 5.74
CA ASP A 214 -4.83 -6.71 7.10
C ASP A 214 -4.42 -5.23 7.08
N ALA A 215 -3.60 -4.84 6.10
CA ALA A 215 -3.19 -3.46 5.92
C ALA A 215 -4.40 -2.57 5.58
N ALA A 216 -5.25 -3.01 4.66
CA ALA A 216 -6.48 -2.31 4.29
C ALA A 216 -7.43 -2.14 5.48
N SER A 217 -7.69 -3.22 6.24
CA SER A 217 -8.52 -3.17 7.44
C SER A 217 -7.94 -2.21 8.49
N SER A 218 -6.61 -2.19 8.65
CA SER A 218 -5.93 -1.27 9.56
C SER A 218 -6.02 0.18 9.11
N MET A 219 -5.95 0.46 7.80
CA MET A 219 -6.14 1.81 7.25
C MET A 219 -7.56 2.32 7.49
N VAL A 220 -8.57 1.48 7.22
CA VAL A 220 -9.98 1.83 7.43
C VAL A 220 -10.26 2.09 8.92
N ALA A 221 -9.77 1.22 9.81
CA ALA A 221 -9.89 1.43 11.25
C ALA A 221 -9.13 2.67 11.72
N GLY A 222 -7.94 2.94 11.17
CA GLY A 222 -7.13 4.11 11.51
C GLY A 222 -7.79 5.45 11.20
N ILE A 223 -8.51 5.53 10.07
CA ILE A 223 -9.33 6.71 9.74
C ILE A 223 -10.48 6.88 10.75
N SER A 224 -11.15 5.79 11.10
CA SER A 224 -12.28 5.84 12.06
C SER A 224 -11.82 6.22 13.46
N ALA A 225 -10.57 5.95 13.81
CA ALA A 225 -9.96 6.29 15.09
C ALA A 225 -9.37 7.71 15.16
N ALA A 226 -9.34 8.46 14.05
CA ALA A 226 -8.92 9.85 14.05
C ALA A 226 -9.99 10.70 14.75
N SER A 227 -9.57 11.52 15.73
CA SER A 227 -10.44 12.42 16.49
C SER A 227 -10.26 13.87 16.04
N ASP A 228 -11.15 14.73 16.51
CA ASP A 228 -11.07 16.17 16.23
C ASP A 228 -9.86 16.82 16.95
N GLU A 229 -9.39 16.22 18.05
CA GLU A 229 -8.17 16.65 18.76
C GLU A 229 -6.89 16.27 18.00
N GLN A 230 -6.93 15.19 17.21
CA GLN A 230 -5.82 14.72 16.39
C GLN A 230 -6.29 14.42 14.96
N PRO A 231 -6.58 15.46 14.17
CA PRO A 231 -7.12 15.29 12.83
C PRO A 231 -6.10 14.66 11.85
N ILE A 232 -4.78 14.84 12.11
CA ILE A 232 -3.71 14.27 11.29
C ILE A 232 -2.97 13.21 12.09
N ARG A 233 -3.07 11.98 11.66
CA ARG A 233 -2.43 10.84 12.32
C ARG A 233 -1.44 10.15 11.40
N THR A 234 -0.23 9.88 11.91
CA THR A 234 0.74 9.00 11.23
C THR A 234 0.79 7.68 12.00
N THR A 235 0.65 6.57 11.28
CA THR A 235 0.62 5.24 11.91
C THR A 235 1.46 4.26 11.10
N ILE A 236 2.30 3.49 11.77
CA ILE A 236 2.97 2.33 11.18
C ILE A 236 1.97 1.19 11.11
N ILE A 237 1.75 0.67 9.91
CA ILE A 237 0.90 -0.48 9.67
C ILE A 237 1.79 -1.66 9.24
N ALA A 238 2.02 -2.56 10.17
CA ALA A 238 2.92 -3.70 10.05
C ALA A 238 2.29 -4.96 10.63
N SER A 239 2.86 -6.12 10.32
CA SER A 239 2.44 -7.37 10.98
C SER A 239 2.93 -7.42 12.43
N GLU A 240 4.00 -6.71 12.74
CA GLU A 240 4.75 -6.75 14.01
C GLU A 240 5.35 -8.14 14.30
N ASN A 241 5.43 -8.98 13.29
CA ASN A 241 6.03 -10.31 13.32
C ASN A 241 7.10 -10.41 12.23
N PRO A 242 8.30 -9.87 12.48
CA PRO A 242 9.38 -9.91 11.51
C PRO A 242 9.84 -11.34 11.25
N VAL A 243 10.16 -11.63 10.01
CA VAL A 243 10.60 -12.97 9.58
C VAL A 243 11.84 -12.85 8.69
N THR A 244 12.66 -13.90 8.71
CA THR A 244 13.79 -14.03 7.80
C THR A 244 13.34 -14.51 6.42
N ILE A 245 14.17 -14.26 5.39
CA ILE A 245 13.95 -14.84 4.07
C ILE A 245 13.97 -16.38 4.13
N ALA A 246 14.82 -16.96 4.97
CA ALA A 246 14.87 -18.41 5.20
C ALA A 246 13.52 -18.95 5.72
N GLU A 247 12.89 -18.27 6.67
CA GLU A 247 11.56 -18.66 7.20
C GLU A 247 10.47 -18.58 6.16
N ILE A 248 10.50 -17.58 5.25
CA ILE A 248 9.58 -17.50 4.12
C ILE A 248 9.74 -18.72 3.21
N ILE A 249 10.98 -19.08 2.85
CA ILE A 249 11.28 -20.25 2.01
C ILE A 249 10.81 -21.54 2.70
N ALA A 250 11.08 -21.69 3.99
CA ALA A 250 10.64 -22.84 4.79
C ALA A 250 9.11 -22.93 4.84
N THR A 251 8.42 -21.78 4.94
CA THR A 251 6.96 -21.73 4.91
C THR A 251 6.41 -22.16 3.55
N PHE A 252 7.02 -21.74 2.44
CA PHE A 252 6.65 -22.23 1.11
C PHE A 252 6.85 -23.74 0.99
N LYS A 253 7.98 -24.29 1.46
CA LYS A 253 8.22 -25.74 1.50
C LYS A 253 7.11 -26.47 2.26
N ARG A 254 6.69 -25.93 3.41
CA ARG A 254 5.62 -26.49 4.24
C ARG A 254 4.26 -26.49 3.53
N VAL A 255 3.90 -25.36 2.87
CA VAL A 255 2.61 -25.19 2.18
C VAL A 255 2.55 -26.03 0.91
N THR A 256 3.62 -26.08 0.13
CA THR A 256 3.61 -26.70 -1.21
C THR A 256 4.12 -28.13 -1.21
N ARG A 257 4.77 -28.58 -0.13
CA ARG A 257 5.54 -29.84 -0.02
C ARG A 257 6.65 -29.94 -1.08
N ARG A 258 7.08 -28.80 -1.64
CA ARG A 258 8.15 -28.68 -2.64
C ARG A 258 9.16 -27.65 -2.16
N MET A 259 10.46 -27.94 -2.35
CA MET A 259 11.51 -26.96 -2.07
C MET A 259 11.60 -25.98 -3.25
N PRO A 260 11.46 -24.65 -3.01
CA PRO A 260 11.74 -23.67 -4.05
C PRO A 260 13.20 -23.82 -4.53
N ARG A 261 13.40 -23.68 -5.83
CA ARG A 261 14.75 -23.68 -6.44
C ARG A 261 15.36 -22.31 -6.24
N ILE A 262 16.18 -22.12 -5.22
CA ILE A 262 16.77 -20.84 -4.86
C ILE A 262 18.11 -20.66 -5.55
N VAL A 263 18.31 -19.48 -6.15
CA VAL A 263 19.59 -19.03 -6.69
C VAL A 263 19.94 -17.71 -6.00
N MET A 264 21.04 -17.70 -5.26
CA MET A 264 21.59 -16.47 -4.69
C MET A 264 22.21 -15.64 -5.81
N ALA A 265 21.85 -14.37 -5.89
CA ALA A 265 22.37 -13.44 -6.87
C ALA A 265 22.80 -12.13 -6.17
N THR A 266 23.72 -11.41 -6.78
CA THR A 266 24.13 -10.09 -6.32
C THR A 266 23.39 -9.00 -7.11
N ASP A 267 22.93 -7.96 -6.39
CA ASP A 267 22.37 -6.75 -6.98
C ASP A 267 22.89 -5.55 -6.22
N SER A 268 23.32 -4.52 -6.94
CA SER A 268 23.76 -3.24 -6.35
C SER A 268 22.67 -2.59 -5.49
N LEU A 269 21.39 -2.81 -5.84
CA LEU A 269 20.24 -2.31 -5.08
C LEU A 269 20.08 -2.99 -3.71
N SER A 270 20.71 -4.14 -3.49
CA SER A 270 20.62 -4.86 -2.21
C SER A 270 21.19 -4.07 -1.03
N THR A 271 22.14 -3.17 -1.30
CA THR A 271 22.76 -2.29 -0.30
C THR A 271 21.81 -1.21 0.26
N HIS A 272 20.74 -0.89 -0.47
CA HIS A 272 19.74 0.08 -0.02
C HIS A 272 18.75 -0.50 1.00
N TYR A 273 18.77 -1.80 1.18
CA TYR A 273 17.88 -2.47 2.11
C TYR A 273 18.57 -2.75 3.45
N PRO A 274 18.04 -2.27 4.59
CA PRO A 274 18.61 -2.60 5.90
C PRO A 274 18.57 -4.13 6.11
N ARG A 275 19.55 -4.67 6.81
CA ARG A 275 19.61 -6.12 7.09
C ARG A 275 18.53 -6.58 8.06
N ARG A 276 18.05 -5.66 8.92
CA ARG A 276 17.02 -5.90 9.93
C ARG A 276 16.00 -4.78 9.93
N VAL A 277 14.74 -5.15 9.99
CA VAL A 277 13.64 -4.20 10.22
C VAL A 277 12.64 -4.85 11.17
N PHE A 278 12.37 -4.17 12.27
CA PHE A 278 11.37 -4.56 13.22
C PHE A 278 10.47 -3.35 13.54
N PHE A 279 9.22 -3.42 13.16
CA PHE A 279 8.22 -2.37 13.42
C PHE A 279 7.34 -2.74 14.59
N LYS A 280 7.02 -1.72 15.41
CA LYS A 280 6.00 -1.79 16.45
C LYS A 280 5.24 -0.47 16.48
N SER A 281 3.95 -0.50 16.16
CA SER A 281 3.13 0.69 16.25
C SER A 281 2.79 1.00 17.69
N VAL A 282 2.96 2.25 18.08
CA VAL A 282 2.51 2.80 19.39
C VAL A 282 1.29 3.71 19.23
N ALA A 283 0.90 4.03 18.00
CA ALA A 283 -0.23 4.90 17.71
C ALA A 283 -1.60 4.30 18.06
N SER A 284 -1.68 3.01 18.36
CA SER A 284 -2.93 2.27 18.62
C SER A 284 -2.92 1.51 19.94
N GLU A 285 -2.20 1.99 20.97
CA GLU A 285 -2.08 1.27 22.24
C GLU A 285 -3.42 1.00 22.94
N ASN A 286 -4.44 1.83 22.69
CA ASN A 286 -5.76 1.73 23.30
C ASN A 286 -6.83 1.07 22.42
N ALA A 287 -6.52 0.66 21.19
CA ALA A 287 -7.47 0.04 20.28
C ALA A 287 -7.31 -1.49 20.25
N THR A 288 -8.41 -2.22 20.27
CA THR A 288 -8.40 -3.67 20.02
C THR A 288 -7.79 -3.94 18.63
N ARG A 289 -6.55 -4.43 18.61
CA ARG A 289 -5.85 -4.73 17.36
C ARG A 289 -6.46 -5.98 16.73
N PRO A 290 -6.91 -5.92 15.47
CA PRO A 290 -7.37 -7.11 14.79
C PRO A 290 -6.21 -8.11 14.66
N ARG A 291 -6.52 -9.40 14.82
CA ARG A 291 -5.53 -10.46 14.64
C ARG A 291 -5.01 -10.45 13.21
N LYS A 292 -3.70 -10.28 13.05
CA LYS A 292 -3.05 -10.29 11.74
C LYS A 292 -2.97 -11.69 11.16
N THR A 293 -3.08 -11.78 9.84
CA THR A 293 -2.91 -13.03 9.08
C THR A 293 -1.52 -13.60 9.30
N SER A 294 -1.42 -14.84 9.76
CA SER A 294 -0.12 -15.49 9.90
C SER A 294 0.53 -15.70 8.53
N LEU A 295 1.87 -15.70 8.48
CA LEU A 295 2.63 -15.91 7.25
C LEU A 295 2.22 -17.21 6.54
N LEU A 296 1.95 -18.29 7.30
CA LEU A 296 1.50 -19.55 6.74
C LEU A 296 0.16 -19.44 5.99
N VAL A 297 -0.82 -18.81 6.61
CA VAL A 297 -2.16 -18.60 6.01
C VAL A 297 -2.04 -17.68 4.81
N GLY A 298 -1.29 -16.60 4.93
CA GLY A 298 -1.06 -15.65 3.83
C GLY A 298 -0.39 -16.31 2.62
N ILE A 299 0.68 -17.08 2.81
CA ILE A 299 1.35 -17.81 1.72
C ILE A 299 0.42 -18.86 1.10
N ALA A 300 -0.37 -19.57 1.90
CA ALA A 300 -1.34 -20.54 1.37
C ALA A 300 -2.39 -19.84 0.48
N GLY A 301 -2.89 -18.68 0.90
CA GLY A 301 -3.81 -17.85 0.11
C GLY A 301 -3.19 -17.37 -1.22
N ILE A 302 -1.94 -16.89 -1.19
CA ILE A 302 -1.20 -16.50 -2.40
C ILE A 302 -1.03 -17.69 -3.34
N MET A 303 -0.63 -18.86 -2.83
CA MET A 303 -0.48 -20.06 -3.66
C MET A 303 -1.78 -20.49 -4.32
N ALA A 304 -2.91 -20.42 -3.60
CA ALA A 304 -4.23 -20.73 -4.14
C ALA A 304 -4.63 -19.75 -5.25
N GLY A 305 -4.48 -18.45 -5.01
CA GLY A 305 -4.81 -17.42 -6.00
C GLY A 305 -3.94 -17.46 -7.25
N GLU A 306 -2.63 -17.67 -7.10
CA GLU A 306 -1.71 -17.79 -8.25
C GLU A 306 -1.98 -19.07 -9.06
N ARG A 307 -2.42 -20.18 -8.44
CA ARG A 307 -2.88 -21.39 -9.15
C ARG A 307 -4.10 -21.09 -10.02
N ILE A 308 -5.12 -20.43 -9.46
CA ILE A 308 -6.34 -20.06 -10.21
C ILE A 308 -5.95 -19.16 -11.41
N SER A 309 -5.10 -18.18 -11.18
CA SER A 309 -4.62 -17.27 -12.22
C SER A 309 -3.82 -18.01 -13.31
N HIS A 310 -3.01 -18.98 -12.92
CA HIS A 310 -2.22 -19.80 -13.85
C HIS A 310 -3.13 -20.68 -14.72
N MET A 311 -4.12 -21.33 -14.14
CA MET A 311 -5.08 -22.16 -14.88
C MET A 311 -5.94 -21.34 -15.86
N ARG A 312 -6.36 -20.14 -15.47
CA ARG A 312 -7.11 -19.22 -16.37
C ARG A 312 -6.27 -18.75 -17.57
N GLY A 313 -4.97 -18.49 -17.34
CA GLY A 313 -4.05 -18.11 -18.42
C GLY A 313 -3.78 -19.25 -19.43
N TRP A 314 -3.90 -20.50 -19.04
CA TRP A 314 -3.78 -21.66 -19.93
C TRP A 314 -5.00 -21.82 -20.86
N ARG A 315 -6.21 -21.51 -20.37
CA ARG A 315 -7.44 -21.60 -21.19
C ARG A 315 -7.50 -20.55 -22.30
N VAL A 316 -6.86 -19.40 -22.14
CA VAL A 316 -6.85 -18.32 -23.13
C VAL A 316 -5.79 -18.54 -24.23
N GLN A 317 -4.82 -19.44 -24.02
CA GLN A 317 -3.77 -19.77 -25.01
C GLN A 317 -4.07 -21.04 -25.79
N GLY A 318 -5.15 -21.75 -25.46
CA GLY A 318 -5.58 -23.01 -26.10
C GLY A 318 -6.85 -22.89 -26.96
N GLU A 319 -7.36 -21.67 -27.15
CA GLU A 319 -8.37 -21.29 -28.14
C GLU A 319 -7.71 -20.47 -29.24
#